data_1e62299a0fe8a2d97d989bba27da91cd
#
_entry.id   1e62299a0fe8a2d97d989bba27da91cd
#
_cell.length_a   1.000
_cell.length_b   1.000
_cell.length_c   1.000
_cell.angle_alpha   90.00
_cell.angle_beta   90.00
_cell.angle_gamma   90.00
#
_symmetry.space_group_name_H-M   'P 1'
#
loop_
_entity.id
_entity.type
_entity.pdbx_description
1 polymer ?
#
loop_
_entity_poly.entity_id
_entity_poly.type
_entity_poly.pdbx_seq_one_letter_code
_entity_poly.pdbx_strand_id
1 'polypeptide(L)'
;MNSALVNNDSSSRQNSPWINGHYGVRDIVYGKYLIDHGKYTDGLSLIEKGCYKITKRVRYVPASTIRKEIGEVGFRRHRAEMVEFIQKLPSTNNTLSNWITELQQTGINLTVDLGKANVRIESLFRTVNHLFRQERPYLKTIHSVKGMTLEAILVFLSKKAVSTNYATILNNPAKYSVDNNEELRIVYVACTRPKKMLWIAVPSDDIDCWRNKLF
;
A
#
# COMPACT_ATOMS: atom_id res chain seq x y z
N MET A 1 -7.37 -1.05 -12.74
CA MET A 1 -8.54 -0.60 -11.97
C MET A 1 -8.17 -0.43 -10.51
N ASN A 2 -8.58 0.66 -9.91
CA ASN A 2 -8.51 1.10 -8.51
C ASN A 2 -7.49 2.18 -8.18
N SER A 3 -7.51 3.26 -8.97
CA SER A 3 -7.01 4.57 -8.56
C SER A 3 -8.06 5.42 -7.82
N ALA A 4 -9.24 4.87 -7.53
CA ALA A 4 -10.42 5.64 -7.07
C ALA A 4 -10.60 5.73 -5.55
N LEU A 5 -9.68 5.21 -4.73
CA LEU A 5 -9.73 5.32 -3.27
C LEU A 5 -8.60 6.15 -2.66
N VAL A 6 -7.83 6.84 -3.47
CA VAL A 6 -7.04 7.99 -3.01
C VAL A 6 -8.00 9.16 -3.03
N ASN A 7 -8.59 9.48 -1.90
CA ASN A 7 -9.42 10.66 -1.72
C ASN A 7 -8.74 11.86 -2.38
N ASN A 8 -9.34 12.33 -3.46
CA ASN A 8 -9.12 13.64 -4.01
C ASN A 8 -9.73 14.69 -3.07
N ASP A 9 -9.17 14.81 -1.89
CA ASP A 9 -9.42 15.95 -1.04
C ASP A 9 -8.59 17.11 -1.61
N SER A 10 -9.21 17.85 -2.52
CA SER A 10 -8.58 19.00 -3.18
C SER A 10 -8.15 20.09 -2.17
N SER A 11 -8.78 20.14 -1.01
CA SER A 11 -8.41 21.01 0.11
C SER A 11 -7.07 20.63 0.75
N SER A 12 -6.71 19.33 0.74
CA SER A 12 -5.46 18.85 1.31
C SER A 12 -4.23 19.17 0.46
N ARG A 13 -4.40 19.44 -0.84
CA ARG A 13 -3.28 19.78 -1.75
C ARG A 13 -2.77 21.21 -1.57
N GLN A 14 -3.64 22.15 -1.22
CA GLN A 14 -3.25 23.55 -1.03
C GLN A 14 -2.34 23.76 0.19
N ASN A 15 -2.44 22.92 1.21
CA ASN A 15 -1.67 23.00 2.46
C ASN A 15 -0.53 21.99 2.56
N SER A 16 -0.22 21.29 1.48
CA SER A 16 0.84 20.27 1.48
C SER A 16 2.23 20.92 1.43
N PRO A 17 3.16 20.56 2.33
CA PRO A 17 4.54 21.06 2.29
C PRO A 17 5.40 20.39 1.22
N TRP A 18 4.85 19.39 0.51
CA TRP A 18 5.59 18.63 -0.48
C TRP A 18 5.63 19.35 -1.82
N ILE A 19 6.83 19.73 -2.27
CA ILE A 19 7.01 20.42 -3.55
C ILE A 19 6.78 19.44 -4.71
N ASN A 20 5.99 19.88 -5.68
CA ASN A 20 5.80 19.12 -6.92
C ASN A 20 7.14 18.97 -7.65
N GLY A 21 7.47 17.73 -8.03
CA GLY A 21 8.75 17.40 -8.68
C GLY A 21 9.81 16.81 -7.71
N HIS A 22 9.70 17.03 -6.41
CA HIS A 22 10.56 16.39 -5.40
C HIS A 22 9.89 15.10 -4.87
N TYR A 23 9.69 14.18 -5.80
CA TYR A 23 9.04 12.92 -5.52
C TYR A 23 9.87 12.09 -4.56
N GLY A 24 9.54 11.76 -3.44
CA GLY A 24 10.29 10.90 -2.53
C GLY A 24 10.65 11.55 -1.23
N VAL A 25 10.70 12.88 -1.12
CA VAL A 25 10.95 13.55 0.16
C VAL A 25 9.89 13.14 1.19
N ARG A 26 8.60 13.15 0.79
CA ARG A 26 7.51 12.66 1.63
C ARG A 26 7.71 11.20 2.07
N ASP A 27 8.18 10.34 1.15
CA ASP A 27 8.39 8.92 1.45
C ASP A 27 9.52 8.73 2.46
N ILE A 28 10.60 9.55 2.38
CA ILE A 28 11.70 9.53 3.34
C ILE A 28 11.22 9.96 4.73
N VAL A 29 10.52 11.10 4.83
CA VAL A 29 9.99 11.60 6.10
C VAL A 29 9.00 10.62 6.72
N TYR A 30 8.09 10.08 5.92
CA TYR A 30 7.11 9.11 6.40
C TYR A 30 7.76 7.78 6.79
N GLY A 31 8.75 7.34 6.02
CA GLY A 31 9.52 6.14 6.34
C GLY A 31 10.27 6.27 7.66
N LYS A 32 10.91 7.43 7.92
CA LYS A 32 11.56 7.72 9.19
C LYS A 32 10.54 7.77 10.35
N TYR A 33 9.39 8.39 10.13
CA TYR A 33 8.29 8.39 11.10
C TYR A 33 7.84 6.97 11.47
N LEU A 34 7.72 6.07 10.50
CA LEU A 34 7.38 4.67 10.76
C LEU A 34 8.47 3.95 11.56
N ILE A 35 9.74 4.19 11.27
CA ILE A 35 10.87 3.62 12.01
C ILE A 35 10.86 4.09 13.46
N ASP A 36 10.68 5.38 13.71
CA ASP A 36 10.60 5.97 15.05
C ASP A 36 9.41 5.40 15.86
N HIS A 37 8.40 4.84 15.18
CA HIS A 37 7.25 4.15 15.78
C HIS A 37 7.35 2.62 15.72
N GLY A 38 8.54 2.06 15.53
CA GLY A 38 8.80 0.61 15.58
C GLY A 38 8.41 -0.19 14.32
N LYS A 39 7.98 0.48 13.25
CA LYS A 39 7.62 -0.16 11.97
C LYS A 39 8.81 -0.18 11.00
N TYR A 40 9.86 -0.91 11.38
CA TYR A 40 11.16 -0.87 10.70
C TYR A 40 11.10 -1.31 9.23
N THR A 41 10.43 -2.42 8.92
CA THR A 41 10.37 -2.98 7.56
C THR A 41 9.66 -2.04 6.59
N ASP A 42 8.51 -1.51 7.00
CA ASP A 42 7.72 -0.60 6.17
C ASP A 42 8.46 0.74 5.99
N GLY A 43 9.04 1.25 7.08
CA GLY A 43 9.80 2.48 7.06
C GLY A 43 11.03 2.40 6.17
N LEU A 44 11.82 1.34 6.27
CA LEU A 44 12.98 1.10 5.41
C LEU A 44 12.57 1.03 3.93
N SER A 45 11.52 0.28 3.60
CA SER A 45 11.02 0.18 2.22
C SER A 45 10.58 1.53 1.65
N LEU A 46 9.96 2.38 2.46
CA LEU A 46 9.57 3.72 2.03
C LEU A 46 10.77 4.63 1.81
N ILE A 47 11.76 4.61 2.70
CA ILE A 47 12.98 5.40 2.56
C ILE A 47 13.73 4.98 1.30
N GLU A 48 13.91 3.68 1.07
CA GLU A 48 14.52 3.16 -0.17
C GLU A 48 13.81 3.70 -1.42
N LYS A 49 12.48 3.64 -1.45
CA LYS A 49 11.67 4.18 -2.56
C LYS A 49 11.83 5.69 -2.69
N GLY A 50 11.85 6.40 -1.57
CA GLY A 50 12.04 7.85 -1.53
C GLY A 50 13.37 8.27 -2.12
N CYS A 51 14.47 7.65 -1.69
CA CYS A 51 15.81 7.89 -2.22
C CYS A 51 15.87 7.57 -3.72
N TYR A 52 15.32 6.43 -4.14
CA TYR A 52 15.28 6.06 -5.55
C TYR A 52 14.50 7.08 -6.40
N LYS A 53 13.33 7.55 -5.93
CA LYS A 53 12.53 8.57 -6.62
C LYS A 53 13.30 9.87 -6.82
N ILE A 54 14.05 10.31 -5.80
CA ILE A 54 14.85 11.54 -5.86
C ILE A 54 16.00 11.36 -6.86
N THR A 55 16.74 10.25 -6.76
CA THR A 55 17.91 9.99 -7.61
C THR A 55 17.54 9.83 -9.07
N LYS A 56 16.47 9.09 -9.36
CA LYS A 56 16.03 8.81 -10.75
C LYS A 56 15.00 9.83 -11.28
N ARG A 57 14.55 10.79 -10.47
CA ARG A 57 13.53 11.80 -10.79
C ARG A 57 12.22 11.18 -11.31
N VAL A 58 11.79 10.07 -10.70
CA VAL A 58 10.56 9.37 -11.08
C VAL A 58 9.47 9.50 -10.01
N ARG A 59 8.20 9.48 -10.42
CA ARG A 59 7.04 9.56 -9.51
C ARG A 59 6.71 8.25 -8.84
N TYR A 60 6.90 7.16 -9.56
CA TYR A 60 6.47 5.84 -9.14
C TYR A 60 7.60 4.83 -9.25
N VAL A 61 7.71 3.97 -8.24
CA VAL A 61 8.71 2.89 -8.19
C VAL A 61 7.98 1.60 -7.81
N PRO A 62 7.93 0.61 -8.70
CA PRO A 62 7.44 -0.72 -8.36
C PRO A 62 8.30 -1.35 -7.26
N ALA A 63 7.67 -2.14 -6.39
CA ALA A 63 8.37 -2.74 -5.24
C ALA A 63 9.57 -3.63 -5.65
N SER A 64 9.55 -4.22 -6.83
CA SER A 64 10.62 -5.09 -7.34
C SER A 64 11.73 -4.37 -8.09
N THR A 65 11.55 -3.08 -8.44
CA THR A 65 12.47 -2.36 -9.34
C THR A 65 13.85 -2.18 -8.70
N ILE A 66 13.90 -1.71 -7.45
CA ILE A 66 15.15 -1.44 -6.75
C ILE A 66 16.00 -2.71 -6.65
N ARG A 67 15.38 -3.83 -6.23
CA ARG A 67 16.08 -5.11 -6.12
C ARG A 67 16.58 -5.63 -7.46
N LYS A 68 15.80 -5.44 -8.53
CA LYS A 68 16.20 -5.87 -9.89
C LYS A 68 17.39 -5.07 -10.43
N GLU A 69 17.42 -3.75 -10.20
CA GLU A 69 18.52 -2.91 -10.67
C GLU A 69 19.82 -3.13 -9.90
N ILE A 70 19.74 -3.32 -8.59
CA ILE A 70 20.92 -3.49 -7.74
C ILE A 70 21.48 -4.91 -7.85
N GLY A 71 20.65 -5.88 -8.19
CA GLY A 71 20.99 -7.29 -8.21
C GLY A 71 21.13 -7.90 -6.79
N GLU A 72 21.11 -9.21 -6.71
CA GLU A 72 21.09 -9.94 -5.42
C GLU A 72 22.38 -9.68 -4.59
N VAL A 73 23.53 -9.63 -5.24
CA VAL A 73 24.84 -9.44 -4.57
C VAL A 73 24.98 -8.03 -4.02
N GLY A 74 24.55 -7.03 -4.78
CA GLY A 74 24.62 -5.62 -4.38
C GLY A 74 23.59 -5.24 -3.34
N PHE A 75 22.49 -6.00 -3.22
CA PHE A 75 21.37 -5.64 -2.38
C PHE A 75 21.69 -5.61 -0.87
N ARG A 76 22.55 -6.49 -0.39
CA ARG A 76 23.01 -6.48 1.01
C ARG A 76 23.79 -5.22 1.34
N ARG A 77 24.71 -4.82 0.46
CA ARG A 77 25.49 -3.58 0.61
C ARG A 77 24.58 -2.36 0.58
N HIS A 78 23.68 -2.30 -0.39
CA HIS A 78 22.69 -1.23 -0.48
C HIS A 78 21.86 -1.11 0.80
N ARG A 79 21.45 -2.23 1.38
CA ARG A 79 20.71 -2.23 2.66
C ARG A 79 21.54 -1.69 3.82
N ALA A 80 22.82 -2.00 3.90
CA ALA A 80 23.71 -1.45 4.91
C ALA A 80 23.85 0.07 4.74
N GLU A 81 24.08 0.54 3.51
CA GLU A 81 24.12 1.97 3.18
C GLU A 81 22.81 2.70 3.55
N MET A 82 21.66 2.06 3.34
CA MET A 82 20.36 2.61 3.76
C MET A 82 20.23 2.71 5.28
N VAL A 83 20.72 1.74 6.03
CA VAL A 83 20.73 1.80 7.50
C VAL A 83 21.59 2.96 7.99
N GLU A 84 22.79 3.14 7.45
CA GLU A 84 23.67 4.27 7.76
C GLU A 84 22.99 5.62 7.42
N PHE A 85 22.33 5.70 6.27
CA PHE A 85 21.56 6.88 5.89
C PHE A 85 20.43 7.17 6.90
N ILE A 86 19.68 6.15 7.30
CA ILE A 86 18.58 6.28 8.27
C ILE A 86 19.08 6.77 9.64
N GLN A 87 20.26 6.34 10.07
CA GLN A 87 20.85 6.79 11.32
C GLN A 87 21.21 8.28 11.32
N LYS A 88 21.47 8.87 10.15
CA LYS A 88 21.72 10.30 9.99
C LYS A 88 20.44 11.14 9.93
N LEU A 89 19.27 10.51 9.75
CA LEU A 89 17.99 11.23 9.71
C LEU A 89 17.57 11.63 11.14
N PRO A 90 17.19 12.90 11.35
CA PRO A 90 16.72 13.36 12.66
C PRO A 90 15.46 12.63 13.14
N SER A 91 15.17 12.72 14.44
CA SER A 91 13.92 12.20 15.00
C SER A 91 12.71 12.96 14.45
N THR A 92 11.62 12.24 14.19
CA THR A 92 10.38 12.83 13.66
C THR A 92 9.45 13.43 14.72
N ASN A 93 9.89 13.53 15.97
CA ASN A 93 9.13 14.14 17.07
C ASN A 93 9.09 15.68 17.03
N ASN A 94 9.37 16.28 15.88
CA ASN A 94 9.55 17.71 15.68
C ASN A 94 8.62 18.25 14.57
N THR A 95 8.70 19.55 14.29
CA THR A 95 8.10 20.11 13.08
C THR A 95 8.91 19.73 11.84
N LEU A 96 8.27 19.70 10.69
CA LEU A 96 8.96 19.38 9.44
C LEU A 96 10.06 20.43 9.14
N SER A 97 9.82 21.71 9.46
CA SER A 97 10.82 22.76 9.28
C SER A 97 12.09 22.49 10.09
N ASN A 98 11.95 22.23 11.39
CA ASN A 98 13.09 21.92 12.26
C ASN A 98 13.80 20.64 11.80
N TRP A 99 13.04 19.61 11.44
CA TRP A 99 13.59 18.36 10.93
C TRP A 99 14.44 18.56 9.68
N ILE A 100 13.99 19.41 8.75
CA ILE A 100 14.78 19.78 7.54
C ILE A 100 16.04 20.56 7.92
N THR A 101 15.95 21.49 8.88
CA THR A 101 17.11 22.26 9.33
C THR A 101 18.17 21.37 9.99
N GLU A 102 17.74 20.45 10.86
CA GLU A 102 18.63 19.45 11.48
C GLU A 102 19.28 18.53 10.42
N LEU A 103 18.50 18.11 9.42
CA LEU A 103 19.00 17.27 8.33
C LEU A 103 20.06 17.97 7.50
N GLN A 104 19.89 19.26 7.20
CA GLN A 104 20.87 20.05 6.46
C GLN A 104 22.23 20.11 7.19
N GLN A 105 22.24 20.10 8.52
CA GLN A 105 23.47 20.05 9.31
C GLN A 105 24.22 18.73 9.11
N THR A 106 23.54 17.67 8.71
CA THR A 106 24.20 16.38 8.37
C THR A 106 24.70 16.32 6.91
N GLY A 107 24.57 17.42 6.14
CA GLY A 107 24.95 17.49 4.73
C GLY A 107 23.90 16.89 3.77
N ILE A 108 22.73 16.51 4.25
CA ILE A 108 21.64 15.96 3.43
C ILE A 108 20.66 17.08 3.11
N ASN A 109 20.51 17.39 1.82
CA ASN A 109 19.60 18.44 1.36
C ASN A 109 18.30 17.83 0.80
N LEU A 110 17.21 17.99 1.53
CA LEU A 110 15.85 17.69 1.05
C LEU A 110 15.06 18.99 0.95
N THR A 111 14.30 19.14 -0.13
CA THR A 111 13.56 20.36 -0.41
C THR A 111 12.07 20.20 -0.11
N VAL A 112 11.53 21.11 0.69
CA VAL A 112 10.10 21.23 1.03
C VAL A 112 9.66 22.68 0.89
N ASP A 113 8.35 22.92 0.84
CA ASP A 113 7.79 24.28 0.93
C ASP A 113 7.89 24.76 2.39
N LEU A 114 8.91 25.55 2.68
CA LEU A 114 9.18 26.05 4.03
C LEU A 114 8.04 26.89 4.59
N GLY A 115 7.28 27.60 3.73
CA GLY A 115 6.10 28.35 4.14
C GLY A 115 4.99 27.48 4.73
N LYS A 116 5.00 26.18 4.42
CA LYS A 116 4.03 25.18 4.89
C LYS A 116 4.65 24.10 5.79
N ALA A 117 5.94 24.21 6.08
CA ALA A 117 6.68 23.18 6.82
C ALA A 117 6.61 23.36 8.35
N ASN A 118 6.04 24.45 8.86
CA ASN A 118 5.86 24.66 10.30
C ASN A 118 4.69 23.81 10.85
N VAL A 119 4.70 22.53 10.56
CA VAL A 119 3.69 21.55 10.95
C VAL A 119 4.38 20.36 11.62
N ARG A 120 3.82 19.83 12.69
CA ARG A 120 4.35 18.61 13.32
C ARG A 120 4.30 17.45 12.33
N ILE A 121 5.39 16.71 12.21
CA ILE A 121 5.49 15.55 11.29
C ILE A 121 4.39 14.54 11.60
N GLU A 122 4.12 14.29 12.87
CA GLU A 122 3.03 13.41 13.28
C GLU A 122 1.68 13.81 12.66
N SER A 123 1.35 15.12 12.61
CA SER A 123 0.08 15.59 12.08
C SER A 123 -0.04 15.39 10.55
N LEU A 124 1.09 15.42 9.82
CA LEU A 124 1.13 15.14 8.39
C LEU A 124 0.74 13.69 8.05
N PHE A 125 0.97 12.77 9.00
CA PHE A 125 0.75 11.34 8.82
C PHE A 125 -0.33 10.77 9.74
N ARG A 126 -0.93 11.58 10.61
CA ARG A 126 -1.96 11.16 11.56
C ARG A 126 -3.18 10.58 10.86
N THR A 127 -3.61 11.19 9.76
CA THR A 127 -4.72 10.70 8.94
C THR A 127 -4.41 9.32 8.34
N VAL A 128 -3.16 9.11 7.94
CA VAL A 128 -2.69 7.81 7.43
C VAL A 128 -2.65 6.78 8.56
N ASN A 129 -2.22 7.17 9.76
CA ASN A 129 -2.20 6.28 10.93
C ASN A 129 -3.61 5.97 11.46
N HIS A 130 -4.56 6.89 11.41
CA HIS A 130 -5.97 6.60 11.73
C HIS A 130 -6.57 5.60 10.73
N LEU A 131 -6.13 5.62 9.48
CA LEU A 131 -6.51 4.62 8.48
C LEU A 131 -5.96 3.23 8.81
N PHE A 132 -4.85 3.15 9.56
CA PHE A 132 -4.23 1.89 10.00
C PHE A 132 -4.65 1.47 11.42
N ARG A 133 -5.14 2.40 12.29
CA ARG A 133 -5.60 2.09 13.65
C ARG A 133 -7.09 1.78 13.77
N GLN A 134 -7.92 2.27 12.87
CA GLN A 134 -9.24 1.68 12.71
C GLN A 134 -9.03 0.34 12.03
N GLU A 135 -9.65 -0.70 12.55
CA GLU A 135 -9.77 -2.05 11.99
C GLU A 135 -10.41 -2.00 10.60
N ARG A 136 -9.77 -1.30 9.66
CA ARG A 136 -10.22 -1.30 8.28
C ARG A 136 -9.90 -2.66 7.70
N PRO A 137 -10.87 -3.29 7.06
CA PRO A 137 -10.61 -4.53 6.37
C PRO A 137 -9.45 -4.32 5.40
N TYR A 138 -8.48 -5.22 5.43
CA TYR A 138 -7.34 -5.21 4.53
C TYR A 138 -7.87 -5.41 3.11
N LEU A 139 -7.90 -4.33 2.31
CA LEU A 139 -8.24 -4.44 0.88
C LEU A 139 -7.00 -4.94 0.13
N LYS A 140 -7.07 -6.17 -0.30
CA LYS A 140 -6.02 -6.82 -1.09
C LYS A 140 -6.62 -7.55 -2.29
N THR A 141 -5.83 -7.74 -3.32
CA THR A 141 -6.21 -8.65 -4.40
C THR A 141 -6.06 -10.09 -3.89
N ILE A 142 -6.87 -11.01 -4.43
CA ILE A 142 -6.80 -12.42 -4.06
C ILE A 142 -5.40 -13.00 -4.29
N HIS A 143 -4.73 -12.59 -5.38
CA HIS A 143 -3.35 -12.99 -5.66
C HIS A 143 -2.35 -12.56 -4.58
N SER A 144 -2.53 -11.38 -3.99
CA SER A 144 -1.60 -10.87 -2.96
C SER A 144 -1.72 -11.59 -1.62
N VAL A 145 -2.81 -12.33 -1.40
CA VAL A 145 -3.04 -13.14 -0.19
C VAL A 145 -2.85 -14.64 -0.42
N LYS A 146 -2.36 -15.02 -1.61
CA LYS A 146 -2.03 -16.43 -1.90
C LYS A 146 -0.97 -16.94 -0.92
N GLY A 147 -1.25 -18.06 -0.29
CA GLY A 147 -0.38 -18.64 0.75
C GLY A 147 -0.62 -18.10 2.17
N MET A 148 -1.43 -17.07 2.36
CA MET A 148 -1.82 -16.58 3.69
C MET A 148 -3.03 -17.34 4.20
N THR A 149 -3.11 -17.49 5.53
CA THR A 149 -4.32 -17.95 6.23
C THR A 149 -4.84 -16.78 7.05
N LEU A 150 -6.13 -16.46 6.93
CA LEU A 150 -6.75 -15.29 7.54
C LEU A 150 -7.87 -15.70 8.48
N GLU A 151 -8.10 -14.95 9.55
CA GLU A 151 -9.16 -15.24 10.51
C GLU A 151 -10.54 -15.08 9.87
N ALA A 152 -10.73 -14.01 9.11
CA ALA A 152 -11.98 -13.69 8.42
C ALA A 152 -11.70 -13.04 7.07
N ILE A 153 -12.54 -13.29 6.08
CA ILE A 153 -12.44 -12.71 4.73
C ILE A 153 -13.82 -12.27 4.25
N LEU A 154 -13.87 -11.09 3.63
CA LEU A 154 -14.97 -10.66 2.76
C LEU A 154 -14.49 -10.74 1.31
N VAL A 155 -15.08 -11.63 0.52
CA VAL A 155 -14.82 -11.74 -0.93
C VAL A 155 -15.87 -10.90 -1.66
N PHE A 156 -15.43 -9.94 -2.47
CA PHE A 156 -16.30 -9.10 -3.28
C PHE A 156 -16.31 -9.58 -4.74
N LEU A 157 -17.45 -10.06 -5.21
CA LEU A 157 -17.64 -10.58 -6.55
C LEU A 157 -18.52 -9.62 -7.36
N SER A 158 -17.89 -8.73 -8.14
CA SER A 158 -18.61 -7.77 -8.99
C SER A 158 -19.08 -8.40 -10.30
N LYS A 159 -20.14 -7.83 -10.90
CA LYS A 159 -20.50 -8.12 -12.30
C LYS A 159 -19.34 -7.72 -13.22
N LYS A 160 -19.08 -8.55 -14.22
CA LYS A 160 -18.07 -8.31 -15.24
C LYS A 160 -18.70 -7.93 -16.56
N ALA A 161 -18.16 -6.91 -17.20
CA ALA A 161 -18.68 -6.43 -18.48
C ALA A 161 -18.38 -7.37 -19.67
N VAL A 162 -17.32 -8.18 -19.59
CA VAL A 162 -16.75 -8.93 -20.73
C VAL A 162 -16.61 -10.42 -20.43
N SER A 163 -16.79 -10.89 -19.20
CA SER A 163 -16.63 -12.31 -18.83
C SER A 163 -17.88 -12.89 -18.18
N THR A 164 -17.91 -14.21 -18.10
CA THR A 164 -19.04 -14.94 -17.49
C THR A 164 -19.20 -14.54 -16.03
N ASN A 165 -20.40 -14.13 -15.65
CA ASN A 165 -20.73 -13.80 -14.26
C ASN A 165 -20.69 -15.04 -13.36
N TYR A 166 -20.32 -14.87 -12.12
CA TYR A 166 -20.23 -15.97 -11.14
C TYR A 166 -21.58 -16.67 -10.89
N ALA A 167 -22.70 -15.94 -10.93
CA ALA A 167 -24.04 -16.53 -10.83
C ALA A 167 -24.33 -17.49 -12.01
N THR A 168 -23.90 -17.15 -13.22
CA THR A 168 -24.01 -18.05 -14.37
C THR A 168 -23.21 -19.33 -14.20
N ILE A 169 -22.01 -19.21 -13.58
CA ILE A 169 -21.15 -20.36 -13.28
C ILE A 169 -21.80 -21.26 -12.24
N LEU A 170 -22.35 -20.70 -11.19
CA LEU A 170 -23.04 -21.44 -10.14
C LEU A 170 -24.26 -22.20 -10.66
N ASN A 171 -24.98 -21.63 -11.61
CA ASN A 171 -26.14 -22.27 -12.21
C ASN A 171 -25.78 -23.40 -13.18
N ASN A 172 -24.58 -23.39 -13.73
CA ASN A 172 -24.12 -24.38 -14.70
C ASN A 172 -22.73 -24.96 -14.32
N PRO A 173 -22.59 -25.60 -13.16
CA PRO A 173 -21.29 -26.03 -12.65
C PRO A 173 -20.62 -27.08 -13.56
N ALA A 174 -21.40 -27.90 -14.26
CA ALA A 174 -20.87 -28.91 -15.19
C ALA A 174 -20.16 -28.31 -16.41
N LYS A 175 -20.53 -27.09 -16.81
CA LYS A 175 -19.92 -26.40 -17.94
C LYS A 175 -18.62 -25.67 -17.56
N TYR A 176 -18.43 -25.36 -16.30
CA TYR A 176 -17.31 -24.57 -15.82
C TYR A 176 -16.53 -25.37 -14.77
N SER A 177 -15.39 -25.91 -15.17
CA SER A 177 -14.51 -26.60 -14.23
C SER A 177 -13.46 -25.64 -13.67
N VAL A 178 -13.01 -25.88 -12.43
CA VAL A 178 -11.94 -25.11 -11.77
C VAL A 178 -10.62 -25.23 -12.55
N ASP A 179 -10.39 -26.38 -13.20
CA ASP A 179 -9.15 -26.64 -13.95
C ASP A 179 -9.02 -25.80 -15.21
N ASN A 180 -10.15 -25.45 -15.83
CA ASN A 180 -10.19 -24.70 -17.09
C ASN A 180 -10.55 -23.23 -16.92
N ASN A 181 -10.78 -22.76 -15.67
CA ASN A 181 -11.21 -21.39 -15.40
C ASN A 181 -10.37 -20.78 -14.29
N GLU A 182 -9.42 -19.95 -14.67
CA GLU A 182 -8.51 -19.30 -13.71
C GLU A 182 -9.25 -18.43 -12.70
N GLU A 183 -10.34 -17.78 -13.10
CA GLU A 183 -11.12 -16.94 -12.17
C GLU A 183 -11.82 -17.76 -11.11
N LEU A 184 -12.34 -18.94 -11.45
CA LEU A 184 -12.90 -19.84 -10.46
C LEU A 184 -11.83 -20.32 -9.47
N ARG A 185 -10.64 -20.62 -9.95
CA ARG A 185 -9.51 -20.97 -9.08
C ARG A 185 -9.17 -19.83 -8.12
N ILE A 186 -9.17 -18.60 -8.61
CA ILE A 186 -8.88 -17.41 -7.80
C ILE A 186 -9.94 -17.28 -6.70
N VAL A 187 -11.22 -17.37 -7.02
CA VAL A 187 -12.31 -17.28 -6.05
C VAL A 187 -12.27 -18.46 -5.08
N TYR A 188 -12.05 -19.66 -5.56
CA TYR A 188 -11.90 -20.84 -4.72
C TYR A 188 -10.77 -20.67 -3.69
N VAL A 189 -9.61 -20.19 -4.16
CA VAL A 189 -8.49 -19.90 -3.25
C VAL A 189 -8.89 -18.86 -2.20
N ALA A 190 -9.61 -17.80 -2.56
CA ALA A 190 -10.06 -16.79 -1.59
C ALA A 190 -11.02 -17.40 -0.56
N CYS A 191 -11.98 -18.21 -1.00
CA CYS A 191 -12.98 -18.82 -0.13
C CYS A 191 -12.42 -19.90 0.81
N THR A 192 -11.29 -20.48 0.46
CA THR A 192 -10.63 -21.53 1.29
C THR A 192 -9.60 -20.99 2.28
N ARG A 193 -9.36 -19.67 2.35
CA ARG A 193 -8.36 -19.07 3.23
C ARG A 193 -8.84 -18.66 4.62
N PRO A 194 -10.12 -18.34 4.86
CA PRO A 194 -10.56 -17.96 6.20
C PRO A 194 -10.60 -19.17 7.14
N LYS A 195 -10.17 -18.94 8.39
CA LYS A 195 -10.27 -19.94 9.47
C LYS A 195 -11.62 -19.95 10.15
N LYS A 196 -12.22 -18.77 10.32
CA LYS A 196 -13.42 -18.60 11.16
C LYS A 196 -14.62 -18.07 10.39
N MET A 197 -14.41 -17.15 9.46
CA MET A 197 -15.53 -16.43 8.87
C MET A 197 -15.27 -16.05 7.41
N LEU A 198 -16.22 -16.38 6.56
CA LEU A 198 -16.26 -16.01 5.15
C LEU A 198 -17.54 -15.24 4.85
N TRP A 199 -17.40 -14.06 4.32
CA TRP A 199 -18.51 -13.33 3.70
C TRP A 199 -18.29 -13.25 2.19
N ILE A 200 -19.36 -13.39 1.44
CA ILE A 200 -19.35 -13.23 -0.01
C ILE A 200 -20.33 -12.11 -0.36
N ALA A 201 -19.81 -10.99 -0.84
CA ALA A 201 -20.62 -9.89 -1.34
C ALA A 201 -20.80 -10.06 -2.86
N VAL A 202 -22.07 -10.12 -3.27
CA VAL A 202 -22.47 -10.33 -4.67
C VAL A 202 -23.40 -9.20 -5.13
N PRO A 203 -23.57 -8.99 -6.45
CA PRO A 203 -24.57 -8.07 -6.97
C PRO A 203 -25.97 -8.40 -6.44
N SER A 204 -26.78 -7.38 -6.19
CA SER A 204 -28.15 -7.54 -5.64
C SER A 204 -29.01 -8.50 -6.45
N ASP A 205 -28.89 -8.46 -7.76
CA ASP A 205 -29.66 -9.30 -8.70
C ASP A 205 -29.25 -10.78 -8.62
N ASP A 206 -28.10 -11.10 -8.05
CA ASP A 206 -27.55 -12.46 -7.97
C ASP A 206 -27.75 -13.10 -6.58
N ILE A 207 -28.28 -12.35 -5.59
CA ILE A 207 -28.39 -12.81 -4.19
C ILE A 207 -29.17 -14.11 -4.07
N ASP A 208 -30.31 -14.23 -4.74
CA ASP A 208 -31.14 -15.42 -4.64
C ASP A 208 -30.48 -16.64 -5.26
N CYS A 209 -29.75 -16.45 -6.36
CA CYS A 209 -28.95 -17.51 -6.97
C CYS A 209 -27.90 -18.06 -5.98
N TRP A 210 -27.19 -17.16 -5.31
CA TRP A 210 -26.16 -17.53 -4.35
C TRP A 210 -26.74 -18.19 -3.10
N ARG A 211 -27.86 -17.64 -2.56
CA ARG A 211 -28.54 -18.20 -1.40
C ARG A 211 -29.02 -19.63 -1.65
N ASN A 212 -29.69 -19.88 -2.77
CA ASN A 212 -30.21 -21.20 -3.11
C ASN A 212 -29.15 -22.26 -3.41
N LYS A 213 -27.88 -21.85 -3.64
CA LYS A 213 -26.78 -22.79 -3.93
C LYS A 213 -25.86 -23.04 -2.74
N LEU A 214 -25.86 -22.16 -1.75
CA LEU A 214 -24.96 -22.29 -0.59
C LEU A 214 -25.70 -22.72 0.67
N PHE A 215 -27.01 -22.55 0.73
CA PHE A 215 -27.88 -22.90 1.87
C PHE A 215 -29.09 -23.68 1.40
#